data_0ad9bc241a28a8de250f08f309f0e36b
#
_entry.id   0ad9bc241a28a8de250f08f309f0e36b
#
_cell.length_a   1.000
_cell.length_b   1.000
_cell.length_c   1.000
_cell.angle_alpha   90.00
_cell.angle_beta   90.00
_cell.angle_gamma   90.00
#
_symmetry.space_group_name_H-M   'P 1'
#
loop_
_entity.id
_entity.type
_entity.pdbx_description
1 polymer ?
#
loop_
_entity_poly.entity_id
_entity_poly.type
_entity_poly.pdbx_seq_one_letter_code
_entity_poly.pdbx_strand_id
1 'polypeptide(L)'
;MDTILHSVYNANKGEGYHFGCFSEVKDRFCSPDCKLFQTKKHMSETSVDDLEAELIKFFTNDREPINIGKMYQQNFPIYPGETVLLTAPPESMKSMLLLNWLHALKRKSYFMEFEMSARQIGARLAMIHNGWNEHELKDHYKKGKSGMPSMEYIKFDYHSCYPWEIKKRLEAMEFEPEVVYIDHCGLMKSRFRDEISKDKDISEGIMNLANDLNCIVIGVWELSKNAFENGINIASPAGSFRVSYNANKILALKPIRPNDSGVIEYLELSTIKNREQERMNCRLQIDKRRTGRIE
;
A
#
# COMPACT_ATOMS: atom_id res chain seq x y z
N MET A 1 -36.45 -27.29 -6.24
CA MET A 1 -35.23 -27.99 -5.76
C MET A 1 -34.56 -27.07 -4.79
N ASP A 2 -34.95 -27.19 -3.54
CA ASP A 2 -34.46 -26.29 -2.50
C ASP A 2 -33.10 -26.79 -2.05
N THR A 3 -32.07 -26.24 -2.60
CA THR A 3 -30.73 -26.47 -2.08
C THR A 3 -30.63 -25.69 -0.81
N ILE A 4 -30.99 -26.34 0.28
CA ILE A 4 -30.84 -25.82 1.62
C ILE A 4 -29.36 -25.75 1.88
N LEU A 5 -28.78 -24.60 1.69
CA LEU A 5 -27.44 -24.30 2.16
C LEU A 5 -27.53 -24.01 3.64
N HIS A 6 -27.51 -25.09 4.41
CA HIS A 6 -27.53 -25.01 5.84
C HIS A 6 -26.21 -24.63 6.45
N SER A 7 -26.34 -23.82 7.47
CA SER A 7 -25.37 -23.71 8.52
C SER A 7 -25.05 -25.11 9.06
N VAL A 8 -23.82 -25.49 9.05
CA VAL A 8 -23.35 -26.58 9.89
C VAL A 8 -23.33 -26.05 11.30
N TYR A 9 -24.34 -26.40 12.07
CA TYR A 9 -24.41 -26.06 13.47
C TYR A 9 -23.42 -26.96 14.22
N ASN A 10 -22.44 -26.40 14.85
CA ASN A 10 -21.60 -27.17 15.76
C ASN A 10 -22.33 -27.28 17.11
N ALA A 11 -23.04 -28.38 17.29
CA ALA A 11 -23.87 -28.65 18.48
C ALA A 11 -23.08 -28.57 19.79
N ASN A 12 -21.77 -28.68 19.78
CA ASN A 12 -20.92 -28.66 20.97
C ASN A 12 -20.49 -27.27 21.43
N LYS A 13 -20.66 -26.22 20.58
CA LYS A 13 -20.17 -24.86 20.90
C LYS A 13 -21.18 -23.75 20.65
N GLY A 14 -22.35 -24.04 20.13
CA GLY A 14 -23.33 -22.99 19.80
C GLY A 14 -22.91 -22.07 18.64
N GLU A 15 -21.86 -22.42 17.91
CA GLU A 15 -21.34 -21.65 16.78
C GLU A 15 -21.85 -22.23 15.45
N GLY A 16 -22.63 -21.46 14.74
CA GLY A 16 -23.15 -21.81 13.44
C GLY A 16 -22.28 -21.20 12.32
N TYR A 17 -21.80 -22.05 11.41
CA TYR A 17 -21.15 -21.59 10.19
C TYR A 17 -22.18 -21.49 9.07
N HIS A 18 -22.37 -20.29 8.52
CA HIS A 18 -23.30 -20.04 7.44
C HIS A 18 -22.57 -19.96 6.10
N PHE A 19 -22.83 -20.92 5.22
CA PHE A 19 -22.44 -20.86 3.82
C PHE A 19 -23.60 -20.29 3.00
N GLY A 20 -23.45 -19.07 2.52
CA GLY A 20 -24.32 -18.49 1.50
C GLY A 20 -25.80 -18.43 1.83
N CYS A 21 -26.20 -17.67 2.83
CA CYS A 21 -27.62 -17.38 3.04
C CYS A 21 -28.19 -16.52 1.91
N PHE A 22 -29.08 -17.06 1.09
CA PHE A 22 -29.91 -16.28 0.19
C PHE A 22 -30.99 -15.52 0.96
N SER A 23 -31.28 -14.30 0.54
CA SER A 23 -32.08 -13.33 1.30
C SER A 23 -33.49 -13.83 1.70
N GLU A 24 -34.12 -14.60 0.85
CA GLU A 24 -35.49 -15.08 1.04
C GLU A 24 -35.64 -16.21 2.09
N VAL A 25 -34.55 -16.90 2.40
CA VAL A 25 -34.55 -18.01 3.38
C VAL A 25 -34.10 -17.53 4.77
N LYS A 26 -33.50 -16.37 4.83
CA LYS A 26 -32.79 -15.81 5.97
C LYS A 26 -33.67 -15.53 7.18
N ASP A 27 -34.82 -14.94 6.92
CA ASP A 27 -35.73 -14.49 7.98
C ASP A 27 -36.41 -15.65 8.70
N ARG A 28 -36.30 -16.87 8.15
CA ARG A 28 -36.89 -18.08 8.75
C ARG A 28 -35.94 -18.92 9.59
N PHE A 29 -34.63 -18.79 9.36
CA PHE A 29 -33.64 -19.73 9.92
C PHE A 29 -32.44 -19.08 10.61
N CYS A 30 -32.23 -17.79 10.47
CA CYS A 30 -31.13 -17.10 11.16
C CYS A 30 -31.62 -16.48 12.48
N SER A 31 -30.88 -16.78 13.55
CA SER A 31 -31.04 -16.08 14.80
C SER A 31 -30.78 -14.58 14.65
N PRO A 32 -31.51 -13.71 15.36
CA PRO A 32 -31.23 -12.27 15.41
C PRO A 32 -29.78 -11.93 15.81
N ASP A 33 -29.12 -12.84 16.54
CA ASP A 33 -27.73 -12.69 17.00
C ASP A 33 -26.70 -13.18 15.98
N CYS A 34 -27.14 -13.70 14.82
CA CYS A 34 -26.22 -14.15 13.78
C CYS A 34 -25.42 -12.96 13.23
N LYS A 35 -24.09 -13.07 13.23
CA LYS A 35 -23.19 -12.01 12.73
C LYS A 35 -23.52 -11.58 11.28
N LEU A 36 -23.99 -12.52 10.44
CA LEU A 36 -24.45 -12.20 9.09
C LEU A 36 -25.79 -11.42 9.07
N PHE A 37 -26.67 -11.65 10.06
CA PHE A 37 -27.89 -10.89 10.21
C PHE A 37 -27.60 -9.47 10.71
N GLN A 38 -26.68 -9.34 11.65
CA GLN A 38 -26.20 -8.04 12.15
C GLN A 38 -25.45 -7.25 11.07
N THR A 39 -24.63 -7.94 10.23
CA THR A 39 -23.94 -7.27 9.10
C THR A 39 -24.91 -6.75 8.05
N LYS A 40 -26.06 -7.38 7.83
CA LYS A 40 -27.08 -6.83 6.92
C LYS A 40 -27.84 -5.62 7.51
N LYS A 41 -27.95 -5.55 8.84
CA LYS A 41 -28.52 -4.38 9.51
C LYS A 41 -27.60 -3.15 9.41
N HIS A 42 -26.30 -3.40 9.12
CA HIS A 42 -25.27 -2.38 8.85
C HIS A 42 -24.95 -2.18 7.36
N MET A 43 -25.54 -2.95 6.44
CA MET A 43 -25.59 -2.56 5.03
C MET A 43 -26.71 -1.51 4.90
N SER A 44 -26.43 -0.31 5.37
CA SER A 44 -27.26 0.85 5.06
C SER A 44 -27.32 0.95 3.54
N GLU A 45 -28.51 0.94 2.98
CA GLU A 45 -28.71 1.46 1.64
C GLU A 45 -28.17 2.88 1.69
N THR A 46 -27.12 3.14 0.94
CA THR A 46 -26.52 4.47 0.87
C THR A 46 -27.54 5.36 0.18
N SER A 47 -28.15 6.23 0.92
CA SER A 47 -29.12 7.21 0.38
C SER A 47 -28.38 8.28 -0.43
N VAL A 48 -29.12 9.06 -1.21
CA VAL A 48 -28.53 10.22 -1.91
C VAL A 48 -27.97 11.22 -0.90
N ASP A 49 -28.62 11.36 0.25
CA ASP A 49 -28.17 12.24 1.34
C ASP A 49 -26.85 11.77 1.94
N ASP A 50 -26.64 10.45 2.04
CA ASP A 50 -25.36 9.88 2.48
C ASP A 50 -24.25 10.15 1.45
N LEU A 51 -24.58 10.10 0.14
CA LEU A 51 -23.62 10.46 -0.91
C LEU A 51 -23.25 11.94 -0.85
N GLU A 52 -24.23 12.81 -0.60
CA GLU A 52 -23.97 14.24 -0.43
C GLU A 52 -23.12 14.51 0.81
N ALA A 53 -23.42 13.85 1.92
CA ALA A 53 -22.60 13.93 3.14
C ALA A 53 -21.15 13.47 2.91
N GLU A 54 -20.94 12.40 2.14
CA GLU A 54 -19.59 11.96 1.76
C GLU A 54 -18.89 12.96 0.81
N LEU A 55 -19.60 13.58 -0.11
CA LEU A 55 -19.06 14.65 -0.96
C LEU A 55 -18.67 15.87 -0.13
N ILE A 56 -19.53 16.32 0.78
CA ILE A 56 -19.24 17.41 1.70
C ILE A 56 -17.99 17.09 2.50
N LYS A 57 -17.93 15.91 3.10
CA LYS A 57 -16.77 15.43 3.85
C LYS A 57 -15.49 15.40 3.00
N PHE A 58 -15.58 14.97 1.74
CA PHE A 58 -14.45 14.95 0.82
C PHE A 58 -13.95 16.37 0.52
N PHE A 59 -14.83 17.31 0.22
CA PHE A 59 -14.46 18.68 -0.14
C PHE A 59 -14.15 19.57 1.07
N THR A 60 -14.63 19.22 2.27
CA THR A 60 -14.32 19.95 3.52
C THR A 60 -13.24 19.26 4.36
N ASN A 61 -12.69 18.15 3.86
CA ASN A 61 -11.65 17.43 4.57
C ASN A 61 -10.37 18.28 4.62
N ASP A 62 -9.85 18.51 5.81
CA ASP A 62 -8.59 19.24 6.04
C ASP A 62 -7.35 18.49 5.54
N ARG A 63 -7.49 17.23 5.11
CA ARG A 63 -6.40 16.43 4.55
C ARG A 63 -6.23 16.74 3.07
N GLU A 64 -5.27 17.60 2.78
CA GLU A 64 -4.90 17.90 1.40
C GLU A 64 -4.30 16.67 0.68
N PRO A 65 -4.53 16.54 -0.64
CA PRO A 65 -3.88 15.52 -1.43
C PRO A 65 -2.36 15.69 -1.39
N ILE A 66 -1.65 14.59 -1.44
CA ILE A 66 -0.21 14.62 -1.71
C ILE A 66 0.02 14.59 -3.22
N ASN A 67 0.99 15.34 -3.69
CA ASN A 67 1.34 15.35 -5.11
C ASN A 67 2.79 14.91 -5.30
N ILE A 68 3.01 13.61 -5.48
CA ILE A 68 4.34 13.06 -5.73
C ILE A 68 4.92 13.52 -7.07
N GLY A 69 4.06 13.88 -8.03
CA GLY A 69 4.47 14.39 -9.33
C GLY A 69 5.20 15.73 -9.25
N LYS A 70 4.89 16.56 -8.23
CA LYS A 70 5.58 17.87 -8.05
C LYS A 70 7.09 17.72 -7.90
N MET A 71 7.57 16.63 -7.30
CA MET A 71 9.01 16.33 -7.20
C MET A 71 9.67 16.17 -8.59
N TYR A 72 8.88 15.87 -9.60
CA TYR A 72 9.31 15.60 -10.98
C TYR A 72 8.72 16.58 -11.97
N GLN A 73 8.30 17.76 -11.50
CA GLN A 73 7.69 18.83 -12.30
C GLN A 73 6.43 18.38 -13.06
N GLN A 74 5.70 17.43 -12.53
CA GLN A 74 4.45 16.91 -13.09
C GLN A 74 3.31 17.03 -12.08
N ASN A 75 2.08 16.88 -12.54
CA ASN A 75 0.91 16.82 -11.68
C ASN A 75 0.45 15.39 -11.52
N PHE A 76 0.54 14.87 -10.28
CA PHE A 76 0.05 13.54 -9.94
C PHE A 76 -0.45 13.55 -8.50
N PRO A 77 -1.61 14.14 -8.24
CA PRO A 77 -2.21 14.19 -6.92
C PRO A 77 -2.69 12.79 -6.51
N ILE A 78 -2.61 12.52 -5.21
CA ILE A 78 -3.15 11.33 -4.58
C ILE A 78 -4.00 11.81 -3.42
N TYR A 79 -5.27 11.43 -3.43
CA TYR A 79 -6.24 11.88 -2.44
C TYR A 79 -6.34 10.91 -1.25
N PRO A 80 -6.74 11.39 -0.06
CA PRO A 80 -7.10 10.51 1.05
C PRO A 80 -8.15 9.48 0.63
N GLY A 81 -8.00 8.24 1.10
CA GLY A 81 -8.82 7.11 0.68
C GLY A 81 -8.31 6.38 -0.58
N GLU A 82 -7.30 6.92 -1.28
CA GLU A 82 -6.75 6.25 -2.46
C GLU A 82 -5.60 5.29 -2.15
N THR A 83 -5.53 4.25 -2.98
CA THR A 83 -4.43 3.29 -3.01
C THR A 83 -3.58 3.49 -4.25
N VAL A 84 -2.27 3.57 -4.06
CA VAL A 84 -1.26 3.60 -5.12
C VAL A 84 -0.39 2.37 -5.03
N LEU A 85 -0.27 1.62 -6.10
CA LEU A 85 0.68 0.52 -6.20
C LEU A 85 1.90 0.97 -6.99
N LEU A 86 3.08 0.80 -6.40
CA LEU A 86 4.36 0.90 -7.08
C LEU A 86 4.79 -0.51 -7.47
N THR A 87 4.75 -0.82 -8.76
CA THR A 87 5.18 -2.12 -9.25
C THR A 87 6.53 -2.03 -9.95
N ALA A 88 7.40 -3.00 -9.68
CA ALA A 88 8.73 -3.00 -10.23
C ALA A 88 9.38 -4.38 -10.15
N PRO A 89 10.41 -4.67 -10.97
CA PRO A 89 11.19 -5.88 -10.87
C PRO A 89 11.98 -5.94 -9.55
N PRO A 90 12.46 -7.13 -9.16
CA PRO A 90 13.48 -7.23 -8.11
C PRO A 90 14.68 -6.31 -8.40
N GLU A 91 15.35 -5.85 -7.36
CA GLU A 91 16.56 -5.01 -7.46
C GLU A 91 16.39 -3.71 -8.28
N SER A 92 15.19 -3.16 -8.29
CA SER A 92 14.85 -1.94 -9.04
C SER A 92 14.84 -0.65 -8.22
N MET A 93 15.36 -0.69 -7.00
CA MET A 93 15.36 0.45 -6.06
C MET A 93 13.96 0.90 -5.58
N LYS A 94 12.94 0.04 -5.58
CA LYS A 94 11.58 0.33 -5.09
C LYS A 94 11.58 0.96 -3.71
N SER A 95 12.18 0.26 -2.74
CA SER A 95 12.28 0.70 -1.35
C SER A 95 13.01 2.04 -1.21
N MET A 96 14.06 2.23 -2.04
CA MET A 96 14.80 3.48 -2.05
C MET A 96 13.92 4.63 -2.53
N LEU A 97 13.10 4.42 -3.56
CA LEU A 97 12.16 5.41 -4.06
C LEU A 97 11.10 5.76 -3.01
N LEU A 98 10.54 4.76 -2.31
CA LEU A 98 9.60 5.01 -1.22
C LEU A 98 10.22 5.84 -0.09
N LEU A 99 11.47 5.55 0.29
CA LEU A 99 12.19 6.32 1.31
C LEU A 99 12.49 7.76 0.86
N ASN A 100 12.74 7.97 -0.44
CA ASN A 100 12.85 9.34 -0.99
C ASN A 100 11.52 10.07 -0.91
N TRP A 101 10.40 9.44 -1.28
CA TRP A 101 9.07 10.05 -1.13
C TRP A 101 8.73 10.34 0.34
N LEU A 102 8.97 9.40 1.23
CA LEU A 102 8.78 9.56 2.67
C LEU A 102 9.57 10.78 3.20
N HIS A 103 10.85 10.88 2.83
CA HIS A 103 11.72 11.97 3.24
C HIS A 103 11.30 13.34 2.64
N ALA A 104 10.88 13.37 1.37
CA ALA A 104 10.54 14.60 0.67
C ALA A 104 9.16 15.14 1.06
N LEU A 105 8.17 14.28 1.23
CA LEU A 105 6.79 14.67 1.52
C LEU A 105 6.59 15.16 2.94
N LYS A 106 7.34 14.64 3.91
CA LYS A 106 7.27 15.00 5.34
C LYS A 106 5.85 14.96 5.92
N ARG A 107 5.05 14.00 5.45
CA ARG A 107 3.69 13.77 5.95
C ARG A 107 3.70 12.79 7.12
N LYS A 108 2.70 12.87 7.98
CA LYS A 108 2.52 11.92 9.09
C LYS A 108 2.32 10.53 8.53
N SER A 109 3.30 9.65 8.72
CA SER A 109 3.42 8.40 7.96
C SER A 109 3.61 7.18 8.84
N TYR A 110 2.97 6.08 8.44
CA TYR A 110 3.22 4.75 8.98
C TYR A 110 3.89 3.90 7.90
N PHE A 111 5.13 3.48 8.15
CA PHE A 111 5.94 2.73 7.19
C PHE A 111 6.09 1.28 7.65
N MET A 112 5.50 0.37 6.90
CA MET A 112 5.59 -1.06 7.12
C MET A 112 6.68 -1.64 6.21
N GLU A 113 7.68 -2.24 6.83
CA GLU A 113 8.85 -2.78 6.15
C GLU A 113 9.03 -4.25 6.50
N PHE A 114 8.96 -5.12 5.51
CA PHE A 114 8.99 -6.57 5.73
C PHE A 114 10.21 -7.27 5.15
N GLU A 115 11.05 -6.57 4.39
CA GLU A 115 12.26 -7.14 3.77
C GLU A 115 13.55 -6.69 4.47
N MET A 116 13.59 -5.43 4.87
CA MET A 116 14.81 -4.83 5.40
C MET A 116 14.77 -4.65 6.91
N SER A 117 15.92 -4.77 7.53
CA SER A 117 16.07 -4.48 8.95
C SER A 117 16.02 -2.98 9.24
N ALA A 118 15.66 -2.61 10.49
CA ALA A 118 15.69 -1.23 10.97
C ALA A 118 17.03 -0.54 10.73
N ARG A 119 18.14 -1.28 10.85
CA ARG A 119 19.48 -0.78 10.55
C ARG A 119 19.64 -0.37 9.09
N GLN A 120 19.12 -1.17 8.16
CA GLN A 120 19.22 -0.88 6.72
C GLN A 120 18.36 0.33 6.34
N ILE A 121 17.16 0.42 6.87
CA ILE A 121 16.29 1.58 6.69
C ILE A 121 16.92 2.85 7.27
N GLY A 122 17.42 2.78 8.51
CA GLY A 122 18.11 3.91 9.14
C GLY A 122 19.33 4.38 8.35
N ALA A 123 20.15 3.43 7.85
CA ALA A 123 21.31 3.76 7.02
C ALA A 123 20.88 4.50 5.73
N ARG A 124 19.88 3.99 5.02
CA ARG A 124 19.37 4.61 3.79
C ARG A 124 18.79 6.00 4.04
N LEU A 125 17.99 6.17 5.09
CA LEU A 125 17.42 7.48 5.45
C LEU A 125 18.52 8.49 5.83
N ALA A 126 19.53 8.07 6.60
CA ALA A 126 20.66 8.95 6.92
C ALA A 126 21.44 9.35 5.66
N MET A 127 21.64 8.42 4.73
CA MET A 127 22.29 8.71 3.44
C MET A 127 21.47 9.69 2.61
N ILE A 128 20.18 9.46 2.44
CA ILE A 128 19.26 10.35 1.70
C ILE A 128 19.24 11.75 2.34
N HIS A 129 19.09 11.82 3.65
CA HIS A 129 18.99 13.10 4.36
C HIS A 129 20.26 13.93 4.21
N ASN A 130 21.41 13.35 4.53
CA ASN A 130 22.67 14.08 4.59
C ASN A 130 23.40 14.15 3.23
N GLY A 131 22.95 13.40 2.23
CA GLY A 131 23.67 13.27 0.96
C GLY A 131 24.99 12.52 1.12
N TRP A 132 25.06 11.57 2.05
CA TRP A 132 26.25 10.75 2.27
C TRP A 132 26.22 9.48 1.44
N ASN A 133 27.38 9.07 0.96
CA ASN A 133 27.58 7.70 0.49
C ASN A 133 27.86 6.75 1.67
N GLU A 134 27.97 5.46 1.41
CA GLU A 134 28.18 4.46 2.45
C GLU A 134 29.45 4.66 3.27
N HIS A 135 30.53 5.14 2.63
CA HIS A 135 31.80 5.40 3.32
C HIS A 135 31.66 6.59 4.27
N GLU A 136 31.08 7.69 3.80
CA GLU A 136 30.82 8.89 4.61
C GLU A 136 29.89 8.57 5.80
N LEU A 137 28.87 7.75 5.57
CA LEU A 137 27.98 7.26 6.63
C LEU A 137 28.76 6.50 7.71
N LYS A 138 29.58 5.51 7.30
CA LYS A 138 30.38 4.71 8.22
C LYS A 138 31.35 5.57 9.04
N ASP A 139 32.03 6.50 8.39
CA ASP A 139 32.99 7.39 9.05
C ASP A 139 32.31 8.32 10.05
N HIS A 140 31.12 8.81 9.73
CA HIS A 140 30.36 9.67 10.61
C HIS A 140 29.98 8.94 11.90
N TYR A 141 29.37 7.75 11.78
CA TYR A 141 28.95 6.97 12.95
C TYR A 141 30.10 6.40 13.78
N LYS A 142 31.24 6.06 13.16
CA LYS A 142 32.45 5.67 13.90
C LYS A 142 32.96 6.79 14.82
N LYS A 143 32.68 8.04 14.49
CA LYS A 143 33.02 9.20 15.31
C LYS A 143 31.99 9.49 16.42
N GLY A 144 31.00 8.59 16.60
CA GLY A 144 29.96 8.73 17.64
C GLY A 144 28.97 9.87 17.41
N LYS A 145 28.87 10.37 16.19
CA LYS A 145 27.95 11.47 15.86
C LYS A 145 26.61 10.95 15.37
N SER A 146 25.50 11.62 15.71
CA SER A 146 24.20 11.33 15.14
C SER A 146 24.08 11.93 13.74
N GLY A 147 23.55 11.17 12.80
CA GLY A 147 23.26 11.59 11.42
C GLY A 147 21.82 11.34 11.01
N MET A 148 20.97 10.91 11.94
CA MET A 148 19.55 10.72 11.66
C MET A 148 18.79 12.04 11.72
N PRO A 149 17.93 12.32 10.74
CA PRO A 149 16.99 13.44 10.84
C PRO A 149 15.98 13.22 11.98
N SER A 150 15.46 14.30 12.56
CA SER A 150 14.24 14.19 13.35
C SER A 150 13.07 13.85 12.45
N MET A 151 12.42 12.71 12.73
CA MET A 151 11.29 12.18 11.93
C MET A 151 10.17 11.71 12.86
N GLU A 152 9.78 12.54 13.83
CA GLU A 152 8.72 12.22 14.81
C GLU A 152 7.36 11.97 14.16
N TYR A 153 7.19 12.48 12.94
CA TYR A 153 6.00 12.27 12.11
C TYR A 153 5.94 10.87 11.46
N ILE A 154 6.94 10.00 11.69
CA ILE A 154 6.98 8.65 11.11
C ILE A 154 7.00 7.60 12.21
N LYS A 155 6.18 6.56 12.01
CA LYS A 155 6.28 5.31 12.76
C LYS A 155 6.66 4.19 11.81
N PHE A 156 7.63 3.36 12.21
CA PHE A 156 8.07 2.17 11.47
C PHE A 156 7.54 0.90 12.14
N ASP A 157 7.10 -0.06 11.33
CA ASP A 157 6.72 -1.40 11.78
C ASP A 157 7.38 -2.45 10.88
N TYR A 158 8.04 -3.41 11.50
CA TYR A 158 8.78 -4.50 10.83
C TYR A 158 8.06 -5.85 10.95
N HIS A 159 6.85 -5.87 11.50
CA HIS A 159 6.11 -7.10 11.75
C HIS A 159 4.99 -7.29 10.72
N SER A 160 5.15 -8.32 9.89
CA SER A 160 4.10 -8.71 8.95
C SER A 160 2.78 -8.99 9.69
N CYS A 161 1.70 -8.50 9.11
CA CYS A 161 0.35 -8.62 9.67
C CYS A 161 -0.69 -8.77 8.55
N TYR A 162 -1.92 -9.04 8.94
CA TYR A 162 -3.06 -8.93 8.04
C TYR A 162 -3.42 -7.46 7.80
N PRO A 163 -3.96 -7.08 6.63
CA PRO A 163 -4.35 -5.69 6.36
C PRO A 163 -5.27 -5.08 7.43
N TRP A 164 -6.25 -5.82 7.92
CA TRP A 164 -7.18 -5.34 8.97
C TRP A 164 -6.54 -5.13 10.35
N GLU A 165 -5.36 -5.72 10.62
CA GLU A 165 -4.64 -5.52 11.88
C GLU A 165 -3.94 -4.16 11.94
N ILE A 166 -3.69 -3.54 10.78
CA ILE A 166 -3.01 -2.23 10.71
C ILE A 166 -3.81 -1.18 11.47
N LYS A 167 -5.12 -1.10 11.23
CA LYS A 167 -6.01 -0.17 11.93
C LYS A 167 -5.92 -0.32 13.45
N LYS A 168 -5.98 -1.56 13.95
CA LYS A 168 -5.88 -1.84 15.38
C LYS A 168 -4.51 -1.42 15.97
N ARG A 169 -3.43 -1.62 15.21
CA ARG A 169 -2.10 -1.19 15.62
C ARG A 169 -2.00 0.32 15.72
N LEU A 170 -2.54 1.03 14.74
CA LEU A 170 -2.58 2.50 14.72
C LEU A 170 -3.41 3.06 15.86
N GLU A 171 -4.59 2.48 16.12
CA GLU A 171 -5.44 2.82 17.27
C GLU A 171 -4.70 2.62 18.60
N ALA A 172 -4.01 1.47 18.77
CA ALA A 172 -3.23 1.19 19.98
C ALA A 172 -2.03 2.13 20.19
N MET A 173 -1.53 2.74 19.13
CA MET A 173 -0.46 3.74 19.18
C MET A 173 -0.96 5.18 19.24
N GLU A 174 -2.28 5.41 19.21
CA GLU A 174 -2.90 6.72 19.08
C GLU A 174 -2.29 7.52 17.91
N PHE A 175 -2.06 6.83 16.78
CA PHE A 175 -1.39 7.40 15.64
C PHE A 175 -2.27 7.36 14.40
N GLU A 176 -2.62 8.54 13.89
CA GLU A 176 -3.41 8.72 12.68
C GLU A 176 -2.50 9.17 11.52
N PRO A 177 -2.08 8.27 10.63
CA PRO A 177 -1.24 8.63 9.51
C PRO A 177 -2.04 9.31 8.39
N GLU A 178 -1.39 10.22 7.67
CA GLU A 178 -1.87 10.69 6.37
C GLU A 178 -1.49 9.72 5.25
N VAL A 179 -0.35 9.04 5.40
CA VAL A 179 0.17 8.08 4.43
C VAL A 179 0.62 6.79 5.12
N VAL A 180 0.17 5.66 4.59
CA VAL A 180 0.67 4.34 4.97
C VAL A 180 1.52 3.80 3.81
N TYR A 181 2.78 3.49 4.08
CA TYR A 181 3.67 2.82 3.13
C TYR A 181 3.78 1.35 3.49
N ILE A 182 3.77 0.47 2.48
CA ILE A 182 3.89 -0.98 2.67
C ILE A 182 4.95 -1.53 1.71
N ASP A 183 6.09 -1.95 2.23
CA ASP A 183 7.20 -2.55 1.47
C ASP A 183 7.52 -3.96 1.98
N HIS A 184 7.09 -5.04 1.26
CA HIS A 184 6.15 -4.99 0.13
C HIS A 184 4.90 -5.81 0.47
N CYS A 185 3.82 -5.50 -0.23
CA CYS A 185 2.49 -6.05 0.06
C CYS A 185 2.41 -7.59 0.01
N GLY A 186 3.16 -8.23 -0.91
CA GLY A 186 3.17 -9.70 -1.04
C GLY A 186 3.66 -10.45 0.20
N LEU A 187 4.36 -9.77 1.14
CA LEU A 187 4.80 -10.34 2.41
C LEU A 187 3.79 -10.17 3.56
N MET A 188 2.67 -9.52 3.31
CA MET A 188 1.58 -9.45 4.28
C MET A 188 0.96 -10.83 4.51
N LYS A 189 0.37 -11.00 5.69
CA LYS A 189 -0.40 -12.21 6.01
C LYS A 189 -1.74 -12.20 5.27
N SER A 190 -2.19 -13.38 4.86
CA SER A 190 -3.50 -13.62 4.29
C SER A 190 -4.11 -14.89 4.89
N ARG A 191 -5.43 -14.95 4.85
CA ARG A 191 -6.20 -16.16 5.24
C ARG A 191 -6.07 -17.29 4.22
N PHE A 192 -5.62 -16.98 3.02
CA PHE A 192 -5.52 -17.92 1.91
C PHE A 192 -4.07 -18.37 1.71
N ARG A 193 -3.90 -19.61 1.24
CA ARG A 193 -2.58 -20.20 0.97
C ARG A 193 -2.20 -20.11 -0.51
N ASP A 194 -3.18 -20.15 -1.41
CA ASP A 194 -2.93 -19.99 -2.83
C ASP A 194 -2.64 -18.53 -3.18
N GLU A 195 -1.68 -18.30 -4.07
CA GLU A 195 -1.19 -16.96 -4.41
C GLU A 195 -2.30 -16.04 -4.92
N ILE A 196 -3.20 -16.54 -5.77
CA ILE A 196 -4.26 -15.72 -6.38
C ILE A 196 -5.23 -15.21 -5.32
N SER A 197 -5.70 -16.08 -4.43
CA SER A 197 -6.62 -15.70 -3.35
C SER A 197 -5.91 -14.85 -2.29
N LYS A 198 -4.64 -15.13 -2.01
CA LYS A 198 -3.79 -14.34 -1.13
C LYS A 198 -3.67 -12.90 -1.64
N ASP A 199 -3.30 -12.70 -2.89
CA ASP A 199 -3.13 -11.39 -3.50
C ASP A 199 -4.44 -10.60 -3.54
N LYS A 200 -5.55 -11.31 -3.82
CA LYS A 200 -6.88 -10.72 -3.75
C LYS A 200 -7.20 -10.24 -2.34
N ASP A 201 -7.04 -11.08 -1.32
CA ASP A 201 -7.32 -10.77 0.09
C ASP A 201 -6.50 -9.56 0.57
N ILE A 202 -5.21 -9.54 0.23
CA ILE A 202 -4.31 -8.44 0.59
C ILE A 202 -4.71 -7.15 -0.12
N SER A 203 -4.93 -7.19 -1.44
CA SER A 203 -5.25 -5.98 -2.21
C SER A 203 -6.62 -5.38 -1.83
N GLU A 204 -7.63 -6.22 -1.58
CA GLU A 204 -8.93 -5.78 -1.06
C GLU A 204 -8.78 -5.18 0.35
N GLY A 205 -7.97 -5.82 1.22
CA GLY A 205 -7.71 -5.34 2.56
C GLY A 205 -6.98 -3.99 2.59
N ILE A 206 -6.04 -3.76 1.67
CA ILE A 206 -5.32 -2.49 1.52
C ILE A 206 -6.27 -1.38 1.03
N MET A 207 -7.14 -1.67 0.07
CA MET A 207 -8.15 -0.73 -0.42
C MET A 207 -9.12 -0.33 0.70
N ASN A 208 -9.60 -1.31 1.47
CA ASN A 208 -10.49 -1.06 2.61
C ASN A 208 -9.78 -0.23 3.69
N LEU A 209 -8.51 -0.51 3.95
CA LEU A 209 -7.71 0.24 4.92
C LEU A 209 -7.62 1.74 4.54
N ALA A 210 -7.35 2.04 3.27
CA ALA A 210 -7.29 3.42 2.79
C ALA A 210 -8.60 4.16 3.02
N ASN A 211 -9.73 3.52 2.70
CA ASN A 211 -11.07 4.07 2.90
C ASN A 211 -11.39 4.25 4.39
N ASP A 212 -11.17 3.20 5.21
CA ASP A 212 -11.53 3.18 6.64
C ASP A 212 -10.76 4.22 7.46
N LEU A 213 -9.50 4.47 7.10
CA LEU A 213 -8.65 5.45 7.77
C LEU A 213 -8.69 6.83 7.10
N ASN A 214 -9.34 6.94 5.95
CA ASN A 214 -9.29 8.13 5.11
C ASN A 214 -7.85 8.63 4.93
N CYS A 215 -6.94 7.70 4.61
CA CYS A 215 -5.52 7.96 4.40
C CYS A 215 -5.09 7.48 3.01
N ILE A 216 -3.92 7.89 2.57
CA ILE A 216 -3.31 7.39 1.35
C ILE A 216 -2.54 6.11 1.68
N VAL A 217 -2.71 5.05 0.89
CA VAL A 217 -1.89 3.86 1.01
C VAL A 217 -1.02 3.69 -0.23
N ILE A 218 0.29 3.67 -0.05
CA ILE A 218 1.29 3.42 -1.10
C ILE A 218 1.93 2.07 -0.84
N GLY A 219 1.57 1.08 -1.67
CA GLY A 219 2.08 -0.29 -1.53
C GLY A 219 3.03 -0.67 -2.65
N VAL A 220 4.10 -1.39 -2.31
CA VAL A 220 4.97 -2.02 -3.31
C VAL A 220 4.40 -3.37 -3.69
N TRP A 221 4.39 -3.67 -4.98
CA TRP A 221 4.00 -4.96 -5.53
C TRP A 221 5.03 -5.41 -6.56
N GLU A 222 5.36 -6.71 -6.58
CA GLU A 222 6.27 -7.22 -7.59
C GLU A 222 5.63 -7.26 -8.98
N LEU A 223 6.47 -7.17 -10.00
CA LEU A 223 6.05 -7.42 -11.38
C LEU A 223 5.94 -8.92 -11.65
N SER A 224 4.93 -9.31 -12.43
CA SER A 224 4.83 -10.67 -12.94
C SER A 224 5.96 -10.98 -13.93
N LYS A 225 6.35 -12.27 -14.03
CA LYS A 225 7.35 -12.70 -15.01
C LYS A 225 6.96 -12.31 -16.44
N ASN A 226 5.69 -12.38 -16.75
CA ASN A 226 5.15 -12.03 -18.08
C ASN A 226 5.35 -10.56 -18.44
N ALA A 227 5.38 -9.66 -17.45
CA ALA A 227 5.61 -8.24 -17.67
C ALA A 227 7.04 -7.91 -18.11
N PHE A 228 8.01 -8.78 -17.77
CA PHE A 228 9.39 -8.64 -18.25
C PHE A 228 9.52 -8.96 -19.74
N GLU A 229 8.78 -9.94 -20.22
CA GLU A 229 8.89 -10.45 -21.59
C GLU A 229 8.04 -9.67 -22.57
N ASN A 230 6.83 -9.27 -22.17
CA ASN A 230 5.80 -8.70 -23.03
C ASN A 230 5.54 -7.19 -22.82
N GLY A 231 6.32 -6.56 -21.97
CA GLY A 231 6.16 -5.14 -21.63
C GLY A 231 5.17 -4.90 -20.47
N ILE A 232 5.34 -3.74 -19.84
CA ILE A 232 4.59 -3.36 -18.64
C ILE A 232 3.22 -2.83 -19.03
N ASN A 233 2.16 -3.42 -18.47
CA ASN A 233 0.76 -3.04 -18.69
C ASN A 233 -0.06 -3.23 -17.40
N ILE A 234 -1.37 -3.03 -17.47
CA ILE A 234 -2.27 -3.12 -16.30
C ILE A 234 -2.30 -4.52 -15.65
N ALA A 235 -1.91 -5.57 -16.36
CA ALA A 235 -1.79 -6.93 -15.83
C ALA A 235 -0.38 -7.24 -15.28
N SER A 236 0.50 -6.24 -15.25
CA SER A 236 1.91 -6.41 -14.87
C SER A 236 2.19 -6.68 -13.40
N PRO A 237 1.39 -6.21 -12.40
CA PRO A 237 1.58 -6.65 -11.02
C PRO A 237 1.49 -8.18 -10.91
N ALA A 238 2.41 -8.78 -10.18
CA ALA A 238 2.43 -10.22 -9.95
C ALA A 238 1.13 -10.68 -9.27
N GLY A 239 0.73 -11.92 -9.54
CA GLY A 239 -0.43 -12.54 -8.94
C GLY A 239 -1.70 -12.38 -9.75
N SER A 240 -2.67 -11.67 -9.23
CA SER A 240 -4.01 -11.57 -9.79
C SER A 240 -4.25 -10.22 -10.49
N PHE A 241 -4.94 -10.25 -11.63
CA PHE A 241 -5.47 -9.04 -12.26
C PHE A 241 -6.32 -8.19 -11.29
N ARG A 242 -6.86 -8.81 -10.24
CA ARG A 242 -7.63 -8.13 -9.19
C ARG A 242 -6.80 -7.15 -8.37
N VAL A 243 -5.50 -7.39 -8.19
CA VAL A 243 -4.58 -6.44 -7.55
C VAL A 243 -4.63 -5.10 -8.26
N SER A 244 -4.54 -5.15 -9.59
CA SER A 244 -4.66 -3.94 -10.42
C SER A 244 -6.04 -3.33 -10.37
N TYR A 245 -7.09 -4.14 -10.18
CA TYR A 245 -8.46 -3.65 -10.13
C TYR A 245 -8.73 -2.86 -8.85
N ASN A 246 -8.22 -3.30 -7.73
CA ASN A 246 -8.42 -2.68 -6.42
C ASN A 246 -7.65 -1.37 -6.24
N ALA A 247 -6.52 -1.20 -6.93
CA ALA A 247 -5.75 0.04 -6.84
C ALA A 247 -6.44 1.20 -7.60
N ASN A 248 -6.35 2.41 -7.04
CA ASN A 248 -6.78 3.64 -7.73
C ASN A 248 -5.75 4.03 -8.78
N LYS A 249 -4.47 3.99 -8.42
CA LYS A 249 -3.35 4.35 -9.28
C LYS A 249 -2.29 3.24 -9.26
N ILE A 250 -1.65 2.99 -10.41
CA ILE A 250 -0.54 2.04 -10.53
C ILE A 250 0.60 2.74 -11.25
N LEU A 251 1.75 2.74 -10.61
CA LEU A 251 3.01 3.24 -11.14
C LEU A 251 3.95 2.06 -11.39
N ALA A 252 4.62 2.07 -12.53
CA ALA A 252 5.70 1.14 -12.83
C ALA A 252 7.05 1.82 -12.71
N LEU A 253 7.97 1.17 -12.02
CA LEU A 253 9.35 1.58 -11.93
C LEU A 253 10.22 0.61 -12.74
N LYS A 254 10.91 1.14 -13.75
CA LYS A 254 11.78 0.36 -14.63
C LYS A 254 13.22 0.83 -14.47
N PRO A 255 14.14 0.00 -13.98
CA PRO A 255 15.55 0.32 -13.96
C PRO A 255 16.16 0.20 -15.36
N ILE A 256 16.89 1.20 -15.77
CA ILE A 256 17.62 1.20 -17.04
C ILE A 256 19.09 0.96 -16.76
N ARG A 257 19.62 -0.11 -17.35
CA ARG A 257 21.01 -0.57 -17.22
C ARG A 257 21.63 -0.55 -18.62
N PRO A 258 22.50 0.40 -18.94
CA PRO A 258 23.20 0.38 -20.23
C PRO A 258 24.24 -0.75 -20.25
N ASN A 259 24.36 -1.39 -21.39
CA ASN A 259 25.50 -2.26 -21.74
C ASN A 259 25.81 -3.40 -20.77
N ASP A 260 24.79 -4.14 -20.31
CA ASP A 260 24.96 -5.30 -19.38
C ASP A 260 25.82 -5.04 -18.13
N SER A 261 26.05 -3.76 -17.81
CA SER A 261 26.92 -3.35 -16.70
C SER A 261 26.40 -3.76 -15.31
N GLY A 262 25.19 -4.23 -15.21
CA GLY A 262 24.51 -4.48 -13.92
C GLY A 262 24.18 -3.22 -13.11
N VAL A 263 24.79 -2.08 -13.46
CA VAL A 263 24.59 -0.79 -12.77
C VAL A 263 23.38 -0.07 -13.33
N ILE A 264 22.48 0.36 -12.45
CA ILE A 264 21.34 1.18 -12.86
C ILE A 264 21.85 2.60 -13.14
N GLU A 265 21.61 3.10 -14.36
CA GLU A 265 21.97 4.46 -14.77
C GLU A 265 20.89 5.45 -14.35
N TYR A 266 19.63 5.10 -14.62
CA TYR A 266 18.46 5.88 -14.22
C TYR A 266 17.24 4.97 -14.09
N LEU A 267 16.16 5.52 -13.55
CA LEU A 267 14.89 4.84 -13.42
C LEU A 267 13.84 5.53 -14.31
N GLU A 268 12.99 4.74 -14.94
CA GLU A 268 11.79 5.25 -15.60
C GLU A 268 10.60 4.98 -14.69
N LEU A 269 9.89 6.03 -14.28
CA LEU A 269 8.65 5.94 -13.52
C LEU A 269 7.50 6.31 -14.46
N SER A 270 6.57 5.38 -14.64
CA SER A 270 5.45 5.57 -15.56
C SER A 270 4.12 5.16 -14.93
N THR A 271 3.06 5.88 -15.28
CA THR A 271 1.69 5.55 -14.89
C THR A 271 1.13 4.46 -15.78
N ILE A 272 0.77 3.32 -15.20
CA ILE A 272 0.03 2.25 -15.87
C ILE A 272 -1.47 2.48 -15.75
N LYS A 273 -1.93 2.87 -14.56
CA LYS A 273 -3.34 3.11 -14.25
C LYS A 273 -3.49 4.39 -13.44
N ASN A 274 -4.46 5.19 -13.82
CA ASN A 274 -5.00 6.27 -12.99
C ASN A 274 -6.48 6.44 -13.32
N ARG A 275 -7.35 6.33 -12.32
CA ARG A 275 -8.80 6.51 -12.51
C ARG A 275 -9.15 7.94 -12.90
N GLU A 276 -8.35 8.92 -12.50
CA GLU A 276 -8.55 10.34 -12.82
C GLU A 276 -7.85 10.78 -14.13
N GLN A 277 -7.35 9.83 -14.91
CA GLN A 277 -6.73 10.01 -16.23
C GLN A 277 -5.41 10.81 -16.26
N GLU A 278 -4.98 11.42 -15.20
CA GLU A 278 -3.66 12.05 -15.13
C GLU A 278 -2.55 11.00 -15.25
N ARG A 279 -1.50 11.31 -15.99
CA ARG A 279 -0.38 10.40 -16.18
C ARG A 279 0.92 11.08 -15.81
N MET A 280 1.74 10.37 -15.07
CA MET A 280 3.11 10.77 -14.75
C MET A 280 4.05 9.82 -15.46
N ASN A 281 4.93 10.38 -16.30
CA ASN A 281 6.01 9.65 -16.95
C ASN A 281 7.27 10.49 -16.79
N CYS A 282 8.21 9.99 -16.02
CA CYS A 282 9.43 10.73 -15.74
C CYS A 282 10.64 9.81 -15.68
N ARG A 283 11.78 10.41 -15.98
CA ARG A 283 13.09 9.81 -15.82
C ARG A 283 13.67 10.30 -14.51
N LEU A 284 13.96 9.37 -13.62
CA LEU A 284 14.52 9.66 -12.32
C LEU A 284 16.03 9.43 -12.35
N GLN A 285 16.79 10.43 -11.95
CA GLN A 285 18.24 10.34 -11.87
C GLN A 285 18.65 9.77 -10.53
N ILE A 286 19.61 8.88 -10.55
CA ILE A 286 20.23 8.34 -9.34
C ILE A 286 21.49 9.15 -9.07
N ASP A 287 21.63 9.64 -7.85
CA ASP A 287 22.83 10.38 -7.47
C ASP A 287 24.11 9.53 -7.70
N LYS A 288 25.00 10.05 -8.52
CA LYS A 288 26.28 9.42 -8.92
C LYS A 288 27.17 9.12 -7.70
N ARG A 289 27.03 9.88 -6.62
CA ARG A 289 27.75 9.63 -5.36
C ARG A 289 27.21 8.43 -4.57
N ARG A 290 26.13 7.81 -5.05
CA ARG A 290 25.45 6.69 -4.41
C ARG A 290 24.92 7.02 -3.00
N THR A 291 24.39 8.21 -2.83
CA THR A 291 23.78 8.67 -1.57
C THR A 291 22.38 8.11 -1.33
N GLY A 292 21.84 7.36 -2.27
CA GLY A 292 20.47 6.87 -2.24
C GLY A 292 19.43 7.91 -2.65
N ARG A 293 19.84 9.14 -3.00
CA ARG A 293 18.93 10.16 -3.54
C ARG A 293 18.50 9.81 -4.95
N ILE A 294 17.22 10.03 -5.21
CA ILE A 294 16.57 9.86 -6.50
C ILE A 294 15.86 11.18 -6.82
N GLU A 295 16.24 11.80 -7.93
CA GLU A 295 15.77 13.12 -8.37
C GLU A 295 15.05 13.05 -9.72
#